data_bd9526dfc99d9916d272e44a81765cb5
#
_entry.id   bd9526dfc99d9916d272e44a81765cb5
#
_cell.length_a   1.000
_cell.length_b   1.000
_cell.length_c   1.000
_cell.angle_alpha   90.00
_cell.angle_beta   90.00
_cell.angle_gamma   90.00
#
_symmetry.space_group_name_H-M   'P 1'
#
loop_
_entity.id
_entity.type
_entity.pdbx_description
1 polymer ?
#
loop_
_entity_poly.entity_id
_entity_poly.type
_entity_poly.pdbx_seq_one_letter_code
_entity_poly.pdbx_strand_id
1 'polypeptide(L)'
;CHTVSMYTNTLMLDYYRTSDLARIGAPVDYYFHNDCIREDMPDYKLYVMMNVFRLTDEERKEIIRKARKNHAVVLWLYAPGFINPDAEAVMCNENIEQLTGFKTGRIDHTCSPRFKISRLDHPAVRYAVEDRRYGYIDRDVHSNVWLENVILPAYMNPGFYIDDPEAEILGTYCELGLPAYGLKEMDGWTSVYCAPQIMRSELLASLAEYAGCHLYNKDDDVLYANKNFVMVHASYKGKHTVYFKKECSPFEVYEKRYYGHNVTKLEVEMRMGDTLMFSLNGEC
;
A
#
# COMPACT_ATOMS: atom_id res chain seq x y z
N CYS A 1 2.72 -17.65 14.28
CA CYS A 1 3.57 -16.55 13.76
C CYS A 1 4.98 -16.58 14.32
N HIS A 2 5.60 -17.76 14.38
CA HIS A 2 6.94 -17.88 14.97
C HIS A 2 8.07 -17.53 14.00
N THR A 3 7.77 -17.23 12.78
CA THR A 3 8.79 -17.10 11.73
C THR A 3 8.98 -15.71 11.17
N VAL A 4 8.16 -14.75 11.56
CA VAL A 4 8.49 -13.37 11.27
C VAL A 4 9.44 -12.92 12.35
N SER A 5 10.72 -13.09 12.13
CA SER A 5 11.73 -12.57 13.05
C SER A 5 11.52 -11.07 13.21
N MET A 6 11.80 -10.51 14.37
CA MET A 6 11.78 -9.06 14.60
C MET A 6 12.60 -8.33 13.52
N TYR A 7 13.66 -8.93 13.06
CA TYR A 7 14.52 -8.47 11.99
C TYR A 7 13.78 -8.38 10.65
N THR A 8 13.02 -9.40 10.24
CA THR A 8 12.23 -9.39 9.01
C THR A 8 11.12 -8.36 9.07
N ASN A 9 10.43 -8.22 10.21
CA ASN A 9 9.39 -7.21 10.39
C ASN A 9 9.96 -5.80 10.31
N THR A 10 11.07 -5.52 10.97
CA THR A 10 11.72 -4.20 10.95
C THR A 10 12.19 -3.86 9.55
N LEU A 11 12.88 -4.78 8.88
CA LEU A 11 13.32 -4.57 7.50
C LEU A 11 12.16 -4.35 6.55
N MET A 12 11.09 -5.13 6.67
CA MET A 12 9.91 -4.97 5.81
C MET A 12 9.24 -3.63 6.06
N LEU A 13 9.06 -3.21 7.31
CA LEU A 13 8.46 -1.92 7.62
C LEU A 13 9.32 -0.76 7.14
N ASP A 14 10.62 -0.77 7.43
CA ASP A 14 11.53 0.29 7.02
C ASP A 14 11.66 0.35 5.50
N TYR A 15 11.84 -0.80 4.88
CA TYR A 15 11.98 -0.91 3.44
C TYR A 15 10.68 -0.49 2.72
N TYR A 16 9.54 -1.00 3.17
CA TYR A 16 8.25 -0.71 2.56
C TYR A 16 7.89 0.77 2.66
N ARG A 17 8.17 1.39 3.80
CA ARG A 17 7.97 2.81 4.04
C ARG A 17 8.83 3.69 3.14
N THR A 18 10.10 3.36 2.98
CA THR A 18 11.07 4.19 2.22
C THR A 18 11.04 3.94 0.72
N SER A 19 10.44 2.83 0.29
CA SER A 19 10.40 2.38 -1.08
C SER A 19 8.98 2.50 -1.65
N ASP A 20 8.19 1.45 -1.51
CA ASP A 20 6.92 1.33 -2.22
C ASP A 20 5.86 2.35 -1.76
N LEU A 21 5.74 2.60 -0.46
CA LEU A 21 4.76 3.57 0.05
C LEU A 21 5.10 5.01 -0.33
N ALA A 22 6.38 5.36 -0.43
CA ALA A 22 6.79 6.69 -0.86
C ALA A 22 6.53 6.95 -2.35
N ARG A 23 6.24 5.91 -3.13
CA ARG A 23 6.11 5.95 -4.60
C ARG A 23 4.68 5.76 -5.09
N ILE A 24 3.70 5.73 -4.21
CA ILE A 24 2.29 5.57 -4.61
C ILE A 24 1.67 6.81 -5.27
N GLY A 25 2.40 7.91 -5.33
CA GLY A 25 1.95 9.16 -5.96
C GLY A 25 0.96 9.97 -5.12
N ALA A 26 0.67 9.58 -3.89
CA ALA A 26 -0.20 10.29 -2.94
C ALA A 26 0.51 10.49 -1.59
N PRO A 27 0.15 11.51 -0.80
CA PRO A 27 0.65 11.66 0.57
C PRO A 27 0.28 10.46 1.45
N VAL A 28 1.21 10.02 2.29
CA VAL A 28 1.04 8.90 3.21
C VAL A 28 1.37 9.34 4.63
N ASP A 29 0.45 9.10 5.55
CA ASP A 29 0.66 9.27 6.99
C ASP A 29 0.79 7.90 7.66
N TYR A 30 1.57 7.84 8.75
CA TYR A 30 1.87 6.59 9.46
C TYR A 30 1.34 6.66 10.88
N TYR A 31 0.64 5.62 11.30
CA TYR A 31 0.05 5.47 12.62
C TYR A 31 0.33 4.09 13.19
N PHE A 32 0.35 3.99 14.50
CA PHE A 32 0.24 2.69 15.16
C PHE A 32 -1.23 2.21 15.13
N HIS A 33 -1.45 0.90 15.13
CA HIS A 33 -2.81 0.34 15.05
C HIS A 33 -3.72 0.82 16.19
N ASN A 34 -3.16 1.04 17.39
CA ASN A 34 -3.91 1.57 18.52
C ASN A 34 -4.29 3.06 18.39
N ASP A 35 -3.71 3.81 17.47
CA ASP A 35 -4.18 5.16 17.17
C ASP A 35 -5.55 5.16 16.48
N CYS A 36 -5.97 4.02 15.90
CA CYS A 36 -7.29 3.89 15.27
C CYS A 36 -8.46 4.13 16.23
N ILE A 37 -8.28 3.91 17.55
CA ILE A 37 -9.30 4.19 18.56
C ILE A 37 -9.39 5.67 18.92
N ARG A 38 -8.44 6.50 18.49
CA ARG A 38 -8.42 7.94 18.81
C ARG A 38 -9.44 8.70 17.95
N GLU A 39 -10.13 9.64 18.57
CA GLU A 39 -11.11 10.49 17.88
C GLU A 39 -10.44 11.51 16.96
N ASP A 40 -9.23 11.98 17.31
CA ASP A 40 -8.48 12.99 16.57
C ASP A 40 -7.66 12.43 15.37
N MET A 41 -7.68 11.11 15.16
CA MET A 41 -7.09 10.52 13.95
C MET A 41 -7.87 10.96 12.70
N PRO A 42 -7.19 11.56 11.70
CA PRO A 42 -7.84 11.98 10.46
C PRO A 42 -8.53 10.83 9.72
N ASP A 43 -9.51 11.19 8.92
CA ASP A 43 -10.21 10.25 8.05
C ASP A 43 -9.46 10.07 6.73
N TYR A 44 -9.28 8.81 6.29
CA TYR A 44 -8.58 8.45 5.06
C TYR A 44 -9.50 7.69 4.10
N LYS A 45 -9.21 7.79 2.81
CA LYS A 45 -9.90 7.03 1.75
C LYS A 45 -9.31 5.64 1.55
N LEU A 46 -8.00 5.50 1.84
CA LEU A 46 -7.29 4.23 1.81
C LEU A 46 -6.56 4.02 3.13
N TYR A 47 -6.80 2.89 3.76
CA TYR A 47 -6.04 2.40 4.90
C TYR A 47 -5.22 1.19 4.46
N VAL A 48 -3.91 1.20 4.75
CA VAL A 48 -3.00 0.07 4.49
C VAL A 48 -2.61 -0.53 5.84
N MET A 49 -3.16 -1.71 6.15
CA MET A 49 -2.99 -2.39 7.42
C MET A 49 -1.80 -3.35 7.35
N MET A 50 -0.63 -2.85 7.78
CA MET A 50 0.62 -3.60 7.77
C MET A 50 0.87 -4.23 9.14
N ASN A 51 1.18 -5.53 9.18
CA ASN A 51 1.59 -6.27 10.39
C ASN A 51 0.60 -6.17 11.58
N VAL A 52 -0.67 -5.93 11.32
CA VAL A 52 -1.73 -5.85 12.33
C VAL A 52 -2.20 -7.23 12.76
N PHE A 53 -1.27 -8.09 13.15
CA PHE A 53 -1.54 -9.50 13.47
C PHE A 53 -2.41 -9.68 14.70
N ARG A 54 -2.22 -8.81 15.70
CA ARG A 54 -2.96 -8.80 16.95
C ARG A 54 -3.82 -7.55 17.04
N LEU A 55 -5.12 -7.75 17.17
CA LEU A 55 -6.11 -6.68 17.37
C LEU A 55 -7.15 -7.13 18.39
N THR A 56 -7.46 -6.25 19.35
CA THR A 56 -8.56 -6.41 20.29
C THR A 56 -9.91 -6.19 19.61
N ASP A 57 -11.00 -6.59 20.23
CA ASP A 57 -12.35 -6.34 19.73
C ASP A 57 -12.65 -4.85 19.58
N GLU A 58 -12.12 -4.02 20.47
CA GLU A 58 -12.28 -2.56 20.40
C GLU A 58 -11.58 -1.99 19.15
N GLU A 59 -10.32 -2.35 18.95
CA GLU A 59 -9.54 -1.92 17.77
C GLU A 59 -10.21 -2.34 16.46
N ARG A 60 -10.70 -3.59 16.38
CA ARG A 60 -11.44 -4.12 15.23
C ARG A 60 -12.68 -3.29 14.92
N LYS A 61 -13.50 -3.02 15.93
CA LYS A 61 -14.74 -2.22 15.80
C LYS A 61 -14.44 -0.81 15.31
N GLU A 62 -13.39 -0.18 15.85
CA GLU A 62 -13.03 1.19 15.48
C GLU A 62 -12.45 1.29 14.05
N ILE A 63 -11.63 0.34 13.62
CA ILE A 63 -11.14 0.27 12.24
C ILE A 63 -12.32 0.18 11.26
N ILE A 64 -13.26 -0.74 11.51
CA ILE A 64 -14.44 -0.93 10.66
C ILE A 64 -15.36 0.30 10.71
N ARG A 65 -15.56 0.91 11.88
CA ARG A 65 -16.35 2.14 12.02
C ARG A 65 -15.78 3.29 11.17
N LYS A 66 -14.45 3.50 11.22
CA LYS A 66 -13.76 4.51 10.39
C LYS A 66 -13.87 4.17 8.91
N ALA A 67 -13.69 2.91 8.53
CA ALA A 67 -13.81 2.46 7.14
C ALA A 67 -15.21 2.77 6.57
N ARG A 68 -16.29 2.41 7.30
CA ARG A 68 -17.68 2.69 6.92
C ARG A 68 -17.97 4.20 6.84
N LYS A 69 -17.57 4.94 7.86
CA LYS A 69 -17.80 6.40 7.91
C LYS A 69 -17.27 7.12 6.67
N ASN A 70 -16.14 6.64 6.14
CA ASN A 70 -15.41 7.30 5.07
C ASN A 70 -15.59 6.64 3.70
N HIS A 71 -16.42 5.60 3.60
CA HIS A 71 -16.53 4.76 2.41
C HIS A 71 -15.15 4.36 1.90
N ALA A 72 -14.28 3.97 2.85
CA ALA A 72 -12.87 3.76 2.58
C ALA A 72 -12.59 2.40 1.96
N VAL A 73 -11.46 2.31 1.27
CA VAL A 73 -10.82 1.05 0.91
C VAL A 73 -9.84 0.68 2.03
N VAL A 74 -9.90 -0.54 2.53
CA VAL A 74 -8.97 -1.07 3.53
C VAL A 74 -8.19 -2.23 2.94
N LEU A 75 -6.88 -2.05 2.77
CA LEU A 75 -5.96 -3.10 2.36
C LEU A 75 -5.42 -3.83 3.58
N TRP A 76 -5.64 -5.12 3.63
CA TRP A 76 -5.14 -6.03 4.65
C TRP A 76 -3.98 -6.86 4.10
N LEU A 77 -2.86 -6.88 4.83
CA LEU A 77 -1.67 -7.63 4.43
C LEU A 77 -1.46 -8.83 5.34
N TYR A 78 -1.26 -10.00 4.76
CA TYR A 78 -0.86 -11.27 5.35
C TYR A 78 -1.88 -11.86 6.34
N ALA A 79 -1.71 -11.66 7.65
CA ALA A 79 -2.47 -12.29 8.73
C ALA A 79 -3.18 -11.24 9.62
N PRO A 80 -4.00 -10.33 9.07
CA PRO A 80 -4.59 -9.24 9.83
C PRO A 80 -5.54 -9.80 10.89
N GLY A 81 -5.31 -9.41 12.16
CA GLY A 81 -6.17 -9.83 13.25
C GLY A 81 -6.22 -11.34 13.51
N PHE A 82 -5.31 -12.15 12.98
CA PHE A 82 -5.22 -13.58 13.26
C PHE A 82 -5.19 -13.87 14.77
N ILE A 83 -4.57 -12.97 15.55
CA ILE A 83 -4.55 -13.00 17.00
C ILE A 83 -5.60 -12.02 17.53
N ASN A 84 -6.65 -12.54 18.13
CA ASN A 84 -7.64 -11.79 18.87
C ASN A 84 -7.59 -12.20 20.34
N PRO A 85 -7.05 -11.37 21.26
CA PRO A 85 -6.93 -11.72 22.66
C PRO A 85 -8.28 -11.84 23.40
N ASP A 86 -9.35 -11.27 22.84
CA ASP A 86 -10.68 -11.23 23.43
C ASP A 86 -11.55 -12.40 22.96
N ALA A 87 -11.12 -13.14 21.93
CA ALA A 87 -11.83 -14.29 21.40
C ALA A 87 -11.53 -15.57 22.18
N GLU A 88 -12.49 -16.51 22.20
CA GLU A 88 -12.29 -17.85 22.77
C GLU A 88 -11.15 -18.59 22.06
N ALA A 89 -11.16 -18.60 20.73
CA ALA A 89 -10.04 -19.08 19.91
C ALA A 89 -9.10 -17.90 19.57
N VAL A 90 -8.12 -17.68 20.41
CA VAL A 90 -7.21 -16.52 20.33
C VAL A 90 -6.48 -16.45 19.00
N MET A 91 -6.12 -17.59 18.37
CA MET A 91 -5.32 -17.66 17.13
C MET A 91 -6.01 -18.58 16.11
N CYS A 92 -6.79 -18.02 15.21
CA CYS A 92 -7.49 -18.80 14.18
C CYS A 92 -7.81 -17.94 12.92
N ASN A 93 -8.16 -18.61 11.83
CA ASN A 93 -8.54 -17.96 10.58
C ASN A 93 -9.87 -17.20 10.68
N GLU A 94 -10.78 -17.67 11.52
CA GLU A 94 -12.07 -17.02 11.77
C GLU A 94 -11.91 -15.60 12.31
N ASN A 95 -10.82 -15.33 13.02
CA ASN A 95 -10.48 -13.99 13.48
C ASN A 95 -10.12 -13.06 12.30
N ILE A 96 -9.50 -13.59 11.23
CA ILE A 96 -9.26 -12.84 9.98
C ILE A 96 -10.59 -12.56 9.30
N GLU A 97 -11.45 -13.59 9.15
CA GLU A 97 -12.76 -13.45 8.50
C GLU A 97 -13.63 -12.40 9.19
N GLN A 98 -13.74 -12.44 10.51
CA GLN A 98 -14.52 -11.48 11.30
C GLN A 98 -14.04 -10.04 11.12
N LEU A 99 -12.74 -9.81 10.90
CA LEU A 99 -12.17 -8.49 10.70
C LEU A 99 -12.29 -8.02 9.25
N THR A 100 -11.92 -8.89 8.31
CA THR A 100 -11.71 -8.52 6.91
C THR A 100 -12.92 -8.81 6.03
N GLY A 101 -13.80 -9.70 6.47
CA GLY A 101 -14.91 -10.25 5.67
C GLY A 101 -14.50 -11.38 4.72
N PHE A 102 -13.19 -11.74 4.66
CA PHE A 102 -12.71 -12.83 3.81
C PHE A 102 -12.58 -14.14 4.56
N LYS A 103 -13.17 -15.20 4.04
CA LYS A 103 -12.79 -16.56 4.41
C LYS A 103 -11.39 -16.85 3.90
N THR A 104 -10.53 -17.36 4.77
CA THR A 104 -9.14 -17.64 4.43
C THR A 104 -8.77 -19.08 4.71
N GLY A 105 -8.03 -19.68 3.79
CA GLY A 105 -7.34 -20.95 4.02
C GLY A 105 -5.90 -20.71 4.50
N ARG A 106 -5.31 -21.73 5.15
CA ARG A 106 -3.94 -21.68 5.66
C ARG A 106 -3.07 -22.75 5.01
N ILE A 107 -1.83 -22.38 4.73
CA ILE A 107 -0.79 -23.25 4.19
C ILE A 107 0.21 -23.50 5.33
N ASP A 108 0.18 -24.69 5.92
CA ASP A 108 0.97 -25.04 7.12
C ASP A 108 2.42 -25.48 6.80
N HIS A 109 2.91 -25.13 5.64
CA HIS A 109 4.31 -25.33 5.24
C HIS A 109 4.87 -24.06 4.61
N THR A 110 6.18 -24.04 4.46
CA THR A 110 6.89 -22.92 3.81
C THR A 110 6.44 -22.77 2.36
N CYS A 111 5.97 -21.58 1.98
CA CYS A 111 5.51 -21.28 0.63
C CYS A 111 6.07 -19.94 0.13
N SER A 112 6.10 -19.80 -1.20
CA SER A 112 6.54 -18.57 -1.86
C SER A 112 5.45 -17.50 -1.75
N PRO A 113 5.80 -16.23 -1.44
CA PRO A 113 4.84 -15.12 -1.43
C PRO A 113 4.50 -14.61 -2.84
N ARG A 114 5.13 -15.15 -3.89
CA ARG A 114 4.99 -14.63 -5.25
C ARG A 114 3.60 -14.88 -5.80
N PHE A 115 2.97 -13.82 -6.32
CA PHE A 115 1.70 -13.89 -7.00
C PHE A 115 1.70 -13.06 -8.29
N LYS A 116 0.76 -13.33 -9.18
CA LYS A 116 0.50 -12.58 -10.40
C LYS A 116 -0.91 -12.03 -10.40
N ILE A 117 -1.10 -10.89 -11.06
CA ILE A 117 -2.43 -10.35 -11.35
C ILE A 117 -3.05 -11.15 -12.48
N SER A 118 -4.28 -11.61 -12.27
CA SER A 118 -5.07 -12.40 -13.23
C SER A 118 -6.18 -11.58 -13.91
N ARG A 119 -6.54 -10.43 -13.36
CA ARG A 119 -7.61 -9.54 -13.80
C ARG A 119 -7.10 -8.13 -14.05
N LEU A 120 -6.30 -7.93 -15.11
CA LEU A 120 -5.70 -6.63 -15.45
C LEU A 120 -6.72 -5.54 -15.86
N ASP A 121 -7.93 -5.94 -16.19
CA ASP A 121 -9.04 -5.04 -16.55
C ASP A 121 -9.67 -4.33 -15.35
N HIS A 122 -9.39 -4.77 -14.12
CA HIS A 122 -10.02 -4.21 -12.93
C HIS A 122 -9.35 -2.89 -12.48
N PRO A 123 -10.14 -1.83 -12.13
CA PRO A 123 -9.59 -0.53 -11.72
C PRO A 123 -8.62 -0.55 -10.53
N ALA A 124 -8.82 -1.47 -9.58
CA ALA A 124 -7.95 -1.62 -8.40
C ALA A 124 -6.54 -2.15 -8.72
N VAL A 125 -6.27 -2.51 -9.98
CA VAL A 125 -4.95 -2.97 -10.47
C VAL A 125 -4.52 -2.24 -11.74
N ARG A 126 -5.04 -1.05 -11.98
CA ARG A 126 -4.84 -0.23 -13.20
C ARG A 126 -3.38 -0.10 -13.64
N TYR A 127 -2.44 0.02 -12.69
CA TYR A 127 -1.01 0.18 -12.94
C TYR A 127 -0.24 -1.12 -12.86
N ALA A 128 -0.94 -2.26 -12.73
CA ALA A 128 -0.29 -3.56 -12.74
C ALA A 128 0.41 -3.82 -14.07
N VAL A 129 1.60 -4.39 -14.00
CA VAL A 129 2.37 -4.78 -15.16
C VAL A 129 2.06 -6.24 -15.50
N GLU A 130 1.71 -6.49 -16.75
CA GLU A 130 1.44 -7.85 -17.26
C GLU A 130 2.64 -8.76 -17.01
N ASP A 131 2.37 -10.01 -16.63
CA ASP A 131 3.35 -11.05 -16.30
C ASP A 131 4.31 -10.75 -15.15
N ARG A 132 4.21 -9.57 -14.53
CA ARG A 132 5.04 -9.25 -13.37
C ARG A 132 4.66 -10.12 -12.17
N ARG A 133 5.67 -10.54 -11.42
CA ARG A 133 5.52 -11.24 -10.14
C ARG A 133 5.55 -10.22 -9.01
N TYR A 134 4.57 -10.30 -8.14
CA TYR A 134 4.41 -9.47 -6.94
C TYR A 134 4.64 -10.30 -5.67
N GLY A 135 4.58 -9.68 -4.49
CA GLY A 135 4.69 -10.35 -3.20
C GLY A 135 6.11 -10.49 -2.67
N TYR A 136 7.11 -9.92 -3.33
CA TYR A 136 8.51 -9.91 -2.89
C TYR A 136 9.18 -8.57 -3.22
N ILE A 137 10.32 -8.34 -2.60
CA ILE A 137 11.15 -7.17 -2.88
C ILE A 137 12.13 -7.53 -3.99
N ASP A 138 12.11 -6.74 -5.06
CA ASP A 138 13.03 -6.89 -6.18
C ASP A 138 14.38 -6.25 -5.83
N ARG A 139 15.45 -7.03 -5.89
CA ARG A 139 16.80 -6.54 -5.57
C ARG A 139 17.34 -5.52 -6.58
N ASP A 140 16.92 -5.63 -7.84
CA ASP A 140 17.42 -4.79 -8.93
C ASP A 140 16.96 -3.33 -8.80
N VAL A 141 15.86 -3.08 -8.07
CA VAL A 141 15.32 -1.73 -7.84
C VAL A 141 15.98 -1.05 -6.64
N HIS A 142 16.62 -1.79 -5.75
CA HIS A 142 17.06 -1.29 -4.45
C HIS A 142 18.43 -1.86 -4.06
N SER A 143 19.47 -1.40 -4.74
CA SER A 143 20.87 -1.64 -4.37
C SER A 143 21.23 -0.88 -3.07
N ASN A 144 20.60 -1.26 -1.97
CA ASN A 144 21.00 -0.76 -0.66
C ASN A 144 22.05 -1.73 -0.10
N VAL A 145 23.27 -1.26 0.08
CA VAL A 145 24.45 -2.01 0.56
C VAL A 145 24.14 -2.85 1.82
N TRP A 146 23.20 -2.44 2.63
CA TRP A 146 22.73 -3.16 3.83
C TRP A 146 21.92 -4.44 3.52
N LEU A 147 21.36 -4.56 2.32
CA LEU A 147 20.48 -5.67 1.96
C LEU A 147 21.16 -6.71 1.06
N GLU A 148 22.37 -6.46 0.59
CA GLU A 148 23.11 -7.39 -0.29
C GLU A 148 23.30 -8.79 0.31
N ASN A 149 23.31 -8.89 1.64
CA ASN A 149 23.46 -10.16 2.35
C ASN A 149 22.18 -10.63 3.08
N VAL A 150 21.08 -9.87 2.98
CA VAL A 150 19.82 -10.25 3.56
C VAL A 150 18.94 -10.87 2.49
N ILE A 151 18.76 -12.17 2.57
CA ILE A 151 17.72 -12.90 1.85
C ILE A 151 16.40 -12.45 2.47
N LEU A 152 15.83 -11.38 1.93
CA LEU A 152 14.45 -10.99 2.26
C LEU A 152 13.55 -12.18 1.95
N PRO A 153 12.57 -12.50 2.81
CA PRO A 153 11.94 -13.80 2.80
C PRO A 153 11.34 -14.08 1.43
N ALA A 154 12.01 -14.95 0.72
CA ALA A 154 11.43 -15.58 -0.44
C ALA A 154 10.29 -16.53 -0.03
N TYR A 155 9.96 -16.60 1.29
CA TYR A 155 9.06 -17.61 1.85
C TYR A 155 8.23 -17.08 3.01
N MET A 156 7.02 -17.60 3.13
CA MET A 156 6.11 -17.40 4.26
C MET A 156 5.86 -18.74 4.97
N ASN A 157 5.66 -18.72 6.28
CA ASN A 157 5.24 -19.86 7.08
C ASN A 157 4.55 -19.39 8.39
N PRO A 158 3.23 -19.64 8.56
CA PRO A 158 2.33 -20.19 7.56
C PRO A 158 2.07 -19.21 6.41
N GLY A 159 1.61 -19.71 5.26
CA GLY A 159 0.98 -18.93 4.23
C GLY A 159 -0.54 -18.83 4.45
N PHE A 160 -1.18 -17.86 3.81
CA PHE A 160 -2.63 -17.72 3.74
C PHE A 160 -3.08 -17.61 2.29
N TYR A 161 -4.34 -17.89 2.02
CA TYR A 161 -4.97 -17.67 0.72
C TYR A 161 -6.46 -17.33 0.91
N ILE A 162 -7.07 -16.74 -0.10
CA ILE A 162 -8.50 -16.45 -0.09
C ILE A 162 -9.26 -17.73 -0.42
N ASP A 163 -10.12 -18.18 0.51
CA ASP A 163 -11.01 -19.33 0.35
C ASP A 163 -12.47 -18.88 0.46
N ASP A 164 -12.79 -17.82 -0.28
CA ASP A 164 -14.08 -17.15 -0.24
C ASP A 164 -14.69 -17.07 -1.63
N PRO A 165 -15.81 -17.77 -1.87
CA PRO A 165 -16.48 -17.77 -3.18
C PRO A 165 -17.17 -16.43 -3.51
N GLU A 166 -17.37 -15.55 -2.53
CA GLU A 166 -17.97 -14.22 -2.74
C GLU A 166 -16.91 -13.15 -3.03
N ALA A 167 -15.61 -13.49 -2.89
CA ALA A 167 -14.54 -12.56 -3.17
C ALA A 167 -14.26 -12.41 -4.67
N GLU A 168 -14.06 -11.19 -5.12
CA GLU A 168 -13.55 -10.93 -6.46
C GLU A 168 -12.03 -11.13 -6.47
N ILE A 169 -11.55 -12.20 -7.12
CA ILE A 169 -10.13 -12.55 -7.15
C ILE A 169 -9.43 -11.77 -8.27
N LEU A 170 -8.40 -11.01 -7.89
CA LEU A 170 -7.56 -10.22 -8.80
C LEU A 170 -6.21 -10.84 -9.08
N GLY A 171 -5.71 -11.72 -8.21
CA GLY A 171 -4.41 -12.36 -8.38
C GLY A 171 -4.28 -13.68 -7.67
N THR A 172 -3.37 -14.53 -8.18
CA THR A 172 -3.13 -15.88 -7.69
C THR A 172 -1.64 -16.13 -7.43
N TYR A 173 -1.34 -16.99 -6.48
CA TYR A 173 0.03 -17.46 -6.23
C TYR A 173 0.62 -18.14 -7.46
N CYS A 174 1.86 -17.80 -7.81
CA CYS A 174 2.54 -18.31 -9.00
C CYS A 174 2.75 -19.82 -8.95
N GLU A 175 3.15 -20.35 -7.80
CA GLU A 175 3.52 -21.74 -7.61
C GLU A 175 2.34 -22.62 -7.19
N LEU A 176 1.38 -22.06 -6.44
CA LEU A 176 0.27 -22.81 -5.86
C LEU A 176 -1.04 -22.68 -6.65
N GLY A 177 -1.17 -21.63 -7.47
CA GLY A 177 -2.42 -21.33 -8.18
C GLY A 177 -3.59 -20.91 -7.27
N LEU A 178 -3.36 -20.81 -5.95
CA LEU A 178 -4.37 -20.40 -4.98
C LEU A 178 -4.62 -18.89 -5.04
N PRO A 179 -5.85 -18.40 -4.75
CA PRO A 179 -6.14 -16.98 -4.71
C PRO A 179 -5.31 -16.25 -3.64
N ALA A 180 -4.58 -15.22 -4.05
CA ALA A 180 -3.63 -14.50 -3.21
C ALA A 180 -4.01 -13.03 -2.98
N TYR A 181 -4.75 -12.44 -3.93
CA TYR A 181 -5.15 -11.04 -3.90
C TYR A 181 -6.57 -10.89 -4.42
N GLY A 182 -7.40 -10.18 -3.68
CA GLY A 182 -8.79 -9.98 -4.05
C GLY A 182 -9.45 -8.86 -3.26
N LEU A 183 -10.66 -8.50 -3.67
CA LEU A 183 -11.49 -7.50 -3.02
C LEU A 183 -12.91 -8.02 -2.76
N LYS A 184 -13.58 -7.38 -1.83
CA LYS A 184 -14.97 -7.65 -1.47
C LYS A 184 -15.65 -6.36 -1.05
N GLU A 185 -16.80 -6.06 -1.67
CA GLU A 185 -17.62 -4.94 -1.24
C GLU A 185 -18.31 -5.29 0.08
N MET A 186 -18.14 -4.41 1.06
CA MET A 186 -18.70 -4.53 2.38
C MET A 186 -19.82 -3.50 2.57
N ASP A 187 -20.51 -3.55 3.69
CA ASP A 187 -21.54 -2.55 4.03
C ASP A 187 -20.90 -1.16 4.24
N GLY A 188 -20.89 -0.37 3.14
CA GLY A 188 -20.41 1.01 3.12
C GLY A 188 -18.89 1.20 3.03
N TRP A 189 -18.10 0.15 2.75
CA TRP A 189 -16.64 0.21 2.54
C TRP A 189 -16.17 -0.96 1.68
N THR A 190 -14.94 -0.90 1.17
CA THR A 190 -14.35 -1.98 0.37
C THR A 190 -13.20 -2.64 1.13
N SER A 191 -13.28 -3.94 1.31
CA SER A 191 -12.21 -4.77 1.87
C SER A 191 -11.33 -5.31 0.76
N VAL A 192 -10.01 -5.16 0.88
CA VAL A 192 -9.02 -5.69 -0.05
C VAL A 192 -8.04 -6.55 0.74
N TYR A 193 -7.84 -7.78 0.34
CA TYR A 193 -6.94 -8.70 1.01
C TYR A 193 -5.80 -9.15 0.10
N CYS A 194 -4.57 -8.95 0.58
CA CYS A 194 -3.36 -9.47 -0.03
C CYS A 194 -2.72 -10.46 0.93
N ALA A 195 -2.81 -11.74 0.63
CA ALA A 195 -2.28 -12.81 1.47
C ALA A 195 -0.74 -12.81 1.61
N PRO A 196 0.05 -12.38 0.60
CA PRO A 196 1.44 -11.97 0.81
C PRO A 196 1.59 -10.71 1.67
N GLN A 197 2.78 -10.54 2.26
CA GLN A 197 3.09 -9.40 3.13
C GLN A 197 3.40 -8.11 2.37
N ILE A 198 3.76 -8.20 1.09
CA ILE A 198 4.27 -7.07 0.30
C ILE A 198 3.41 -6.85 -0.93
N MET A 199 2.99 -5.61 -1.09
CA MET A 199 2.35 -5.10 -2.30
C MET A 199 3.19 -3.94 -2.85
N ARG A 200 3.54 -4.01 -4.13
CA ARG A 200 4.41 -3.04 -4.80
C ARG A 200 3.68 -1.71 -5.05
N SER A 201 4.47 -0.65 -5.25
CA SER A 201 4.00 0.73 -5.44
C SER A 201 2.93 0.87 -6.51
N GLU A 202 3.05 0.18 -7.64
CA GLU A 202 2.08 0.25 -8.73
C GLU A 202 0.70 -0.32 -8.36
N LEU A 203 0.64 -1.37 -7.54
CA LEU A 203 -0.63 -1.90 -7.03
C LEU A 203 -1.21 -1.00 -5.94
N LEU A 204 -0.36 -0.42 -5.09
CA LEU A 204 -0.75 0.56 -4.07
C LEU A 204 -1.28 1.85 -4.71
N ALA A 205 -0.62 2.35 -5.76
CA ALA A 205 -1.09 3.50 -6.54
C ALA A 205 -2.45 3.22 -7.18
N SER A 206 -2.64 2.00 -7.73
CA SER A 206 -3.92 1.56 -8.28
C SER A 206 -5.02 1.59 -7.21
N LEU A 207 -4.76 1.06 -6.02
CA LEU A 207 -5.71 1.09 -4.90
C LEU A 207 -5.97 2.52 -4.41
N ALA A 208 -4.95 3.37 -4.36
CA ALA A 208 -5.12 4.76 -3.96
C ALA A 208 -6.04 5.51 -4.94
N GLU A 209 -5.85 5.32 -6.26
CA GLU A 209 -6.73 5.90 -7.27
C GLU A 209 -8.14 5.30 -7.21
N TYR A 210 -8.26 3.99 -7.05
CA TYR A 210 -9.54 3.29 -6.88
C TYR A 210 -10.33 3.80 -5.65
N ALA A 211 -9.64 4.05 -4.54
CA ALA A 211 -10.21 4.67 -3.34
C ALA A 211 -10.56 6.17 -3.52
N GLY A 212 -10.26 6.76 -4.69
CA GLY A 212 -10.50 8.17 -4.97
C GLY A 212 -9.50 9.13 -4.32
N CYS A 213 -8.30 8.65 -3.96
CA CYS A 213 -7.20 9.51 -3.57
C CYS A 213 -6.71 10.31 -4.78
N HIS A 214 -6.26 11.55 -4.54
CA HIS A 214 -5.59 12.33 -5.58
C HIS A 214 -4.14 11.88 -5.69
N LEU A 215 -3.74 11.43 -6.89
CA LEU A 215 -2.35 11.12 -7.20
C LEU A 215 -1.67 12.36 -7.81
N TYR A 216 -0.68 12.88 -7.11
CA TYR A 216 0.15 13.98 -7.60
C TYR A 216 1.17 13.54 -8.66
N ASN A 217 1.56 12.26 -8.63
CA ASN A 217 2.47 11.64 -9.60
C ASN A 217 2.02 10.21 -9.88
N LYS A 218 2.18 9.77 -11.15
CA LYS A 218 1.82 8.42 -11.61
C LYS A 218 3.00 7.69 -12.27
N ASP A 219 4.19 8.27 -12.15
CA ASP A 219 5.41 7.85 -12.83
C ASP A 219 6.30 7.00 -11.92
N ASP A 220 5.76 6.50 -10.78
CA ASP A 220 6.47 5.69 -9.79
C ASP A 220 7.67 6.42 -9.18
N ASP A 221 7.59 7.73 -9.03
CA ASP A 221 8.57 8.57 -8.36
C ASP A 221 8.32 8.65 -6.86
N VAL A 222 9.38 8.94 -6.09
CA VAL A 222 9.20 9.27 -4.68
C VAL A 222 8.49 10.61 -4.55
N LEU A 223 7.37 10.60 -3.81
CA LEU A 223 6.51 11.77 -3.63
C LEU A 223 6.33 12.10 -2.16
N TYR A 224 6.48 13.40 -1.84
CA TYR A 224 5.99 13.98 -0.59
C TYR A 224 5.12 15.19 -0.91
N ALA A 225 3.93 15.24 -0.36
CA ALA A 225 3.03 16.36 -0.58
C ALA A 225 2.23 16.70 0.68
N ASN A 226 1.91 17.97 0.81
CA ASN A 226 1.00 18.48 1.83
C ASN A 226 0.18 19.65 1.24
N LYS A 227 -0.54 20.40 2.06
CA LYS A 227 -1.37 21.53 1.60
C LYS A 227 -0.58 22.67 0.93
N ASN A 228 0.72 22.78 1.17
CA ASN A 228 1.55 23.90 0.74
C ASN A 228 2.62 23.49 -0.28
N PHE A 229 3.09 22.25 -0.25
CA PHE A 229 4.23 21.79 -1.03
C PHE A 229 3.96 20.46 -1.71
N VAL A 230 4.56 20.29 -2.88
CA VAL A 230 4.71 19.00 -3.58
C VAL A 230 6.17 18.83 -3.93
N MET A 231 6.78 17.72 -3.47
CA MET A 231 8.14 17.33 -3.82
C MET A 231 8.11 16.03 -4.61
N VAL A 232 8.82 16.00 -5.72
CA VAL A 232 9.02 14.80 -6.54
C VAL A 232 10.50 14.52 -6.67
N HIS A 233 10.91 13.27 -6.43
CA HIS A 233 12.27 12.78 -6.63
C HIS A 233 12.24 11.70 -7.71
N ALA A 234 12.91 11.99 -8.83
CA ALA A 234 12.83 11.18 -10.04
C ALA A 234 13.49 9.81 -9.90
N SER A 235 12.74 8.76 -10.17
CA SER A 235 13.18 7.36 -10.13
C SER A 235 13.88 6.92 -11.43
N TYR A 236 13.70 7.65 -12.53
CA TYR A 236 14.31 7.40 -13.83
C TYR A 236 14.64 8.73 -14.56
N LYS A 237 15.32 8.64 -15.67
CA LYS A 237 15.58 9.78 -16.57
C LYS A 237 14.45 9.88 -17.59
N GLY A 238 13.83 11.05 -17.71
CA GLY A 238 12.80 11.28 -18.71
C GLY A 238 11.80 12.35 -18.30
N LYS A 239 10.65 12.30 -18.94
CA LYS A 239 9.53 13.17 -18.69
C LYS A 239 8.71 12.67 -17.51
N HIS A 240 8.50 13.52 -16.52
CA HIS A 240 7.70 13.27 -15.33
C HIS A 240 6.51 14.21 -15.28
N THR A 241 5.41 13.77 -14.70
CA THR A 241 4.18 14.55 -14.63
C THR A 241 3.74 14.76 -13.19
N VAL A 242 3.50 16.01 -12.84
CA VAL A 242 2.90 16.41 -11.56
C VAL A 242 1.47 16.90 -11.79
N TYR A 243 0.51 16.31 -11.05
CA TYR A 243 -0.89 16.66 -11.08
C TYR A 243 -1.26 17.41 -9.81
N PHE A 244 -1.75 18.63 -9.93
CA PHE A 244 -2.17 19.42 -8.79
C PHE A 244 -3.67 19.22 -8.52
N LYS A 245 -4.05 19.18 -7.25
CA LYS A 245 -5.45 18.99 -6.84
C LYS A 245 -6.35 20.16 -7.23
N LYS A 246 -5.76 21.36 -7.37
CA LYS A 246 -6.41 22.62 -7.79
C LYS A 246 -5.45 23.37 -8.69
N GLU A 247 -5.99 24.32 -9.47
CA GLU A 247 -5.16 25.29 -10.19
C GLU A 247 -4.23 26.01 -9.24
N CYS A 248 -2.94 26.07 -9.59
CA CYS A 248 -1.90 26.76 -8.84
C CYS A 248 -0.82 27.28 -9.79
N SER A 249 0.04 28.14 -9.27
CA SER A 249 1.25 28.60 -9.95
C SER A 249 2.46 28.01 -9.22
N PRO A 250 2.91 26.80 -9.60
CA PRO A 250 3.96 26.09 -8.86
C PRO A 250 5.28 26.85 -8.96
N PHE A 251 5.78 27.27 -7.80
CA PHE A 251 7.07 27.95 -7.63
C PHE A 251 8.10 26.92 -7.15
N GLU A 252 9.14 26.66 -7.95
CA GLU A 252 10.21 25.76 -7.56
C GLU A 252 11.15 26.44 -6.58
N VAL A 253 11.30 25.84 -5.40
CA VAL A 253 11.91 26.48 -4.23
C VAL A 253 13.43 26.67 -4.38
N TYR A 254 14.13 25.70 -5.00
CA TYR A 254 15.59 25.72 -5.15
C TYR A 254 16.04 26.58 -6.34
N GLU A 255 15.35 26.50 -7.47
CA GLU A 255 15.64 27.28 -8.67
C GLU A 255 15.04 28.69 -8.62
N LYS A 256 14.14 28.96 -7.65
CA LYS A 256 13.46 30.26 -7.41
C LYS A 256 12.75 30.78 -8.66
N ARG A 257 11.99 29.91 -9.33
CA ARG A 257 11.21 30.29 -10.52
C ARG A 257 9.88 29.57 -10.58
N TYR A 258 8.92 30.18 -11.29
CA TYR A 258 7.65 29.55 -11.60
C TYR A 258 7.82 28.56 -12.75
N TYR A 259 7.20 27.39 -12.64
CA TYR A 259 7.14 26.37 -13.68
C TYR A 259 5.84 26.38 -14.48
N GLY A 260 4.92 27.26 -14.13
CA GLY A 260 3.65 27.48 -14.81
C GLY A 260 2.78 28.47 -14.04
N HIS A 261 1.70 28.92 -14.67
CA HIS A 261 0.72 29.81 -14.06
C HIS A 261 -0.67 29.23 -14.25
N ASN A 262 -1.45 29.11 -13.16
CA ASN A 262 -2.82 28.60 -13.18
C ASN A 262 -2.92 27.21 -13.85
N VAL A 263 -2.05 26.30 -13.47
CA VAL A 263 -2.00 24.94 -14.03
C VAL A 263 -2.49 23.90 -13.03
N THR A 264 -3.13 22.84 -13.54
CA THR A 264 -3.48 21.62 -12.80
C THR A 264 -2.55 20.46 -13.13
N LYS A 265 -1.69 20.63 -14.16
CA LYS A 265 -0.74 19.62 -14.63
C LYS A 265 0.55 20.30 -15.04
N LEU A 266 1.68 19.70 -14.65
CA LEU A 266 3.01 20.15 -15.04
C LEU A 266 3.80 18.96 -15.57
N GLU A 267 4.44 19.11 -16.73
CA GLU A 267 5.36 18.13 -17.32
C GLU A 267 6.78 18.69 -17.25
N VAL A 268 7.72 17.92 -16.71
CA VAL A 268 9.11 18.31 -16.50
C VAL A 268 10.06 17.20 -16.94
N GLU A 269 11.15 17.56 -17.58
CA GLU A 269 12.25 16.65 -17.88
C GLU A 269 13.18 16.58 -16.64
N MET A 270 13.43 15.36 -16.15
CA MET A 270 14.26 15.14 -14.97
C MET A 270 15.27 14.03 -15.26
N ARG A 271 16.44 14.11 -14.64
CA ARG A 271 17.40 13.01 -14.58
C ARG A 271 17.06 12.14 -13.37
N MET A 272 17.40 10.87 -13.43
CA MET A 272 17.35 9.99 -12.27
C MET A 272 18.07 10.62 -11.08
N GLY A 273 17.40 10.73 -9.94
CA GLY A 273 17.91 11.35 -8.73
C GLY A 273 17.69 12.87 -8.62
N ASP A 274 17.20 13.55 -9.65
CA ASP A 274 16.80 14.96 -9.54
C ASP A 274 15.60 15.10 -8.59
N THR A 275 15.59 16.19 -7.83
CA THR A 275 14.49 16.54 -6.92
C THR A 275 13.95 17.92 -7.26
N LEU A 276 12.65 18.02 -7.42
CA LEU A 276 11.94 19.30 -7.54
C LEU A 276 10.97 19.46 -6.37
N MET A 277 10.95 20.64 -5.78
CA MET A 277 10.06 21.00 -4.68
C MET A 277 9.26 22.25 -5.02
N PHE A 278 7.97 22.08 -5.22
CA PHE A 278 7.06 23.16 -5.60
C PHE A 278 6.30 23.71 -4.39
N SER A 279 6.41 25.01 -4.13
CA SER A 279 5.44 25.74 -3.32
C SER A 279 4.17 25.96 -4.13
N LEU A 280 3.01 25.67 -3.54
CA LEU A 280 1.70 25.82 -4.16
C LEU A 280 1.07 27.20 -3.89
N ASN A 281 1.65 27.97 -2.96
CA ASN A 281 1.18 29.28 -2.53
C ASN A 281 2.04 30.44 -3.07
N GLY A 282 2.91 30.18 -4.05
CA GLY A 282 3.86 31.15 -4.61
C GLY A 282 5.20 31.19 -3.90
N GLU A 283 5.90 32.30 -4.01
CA GLU A 283 7.22 32.51 -3.39
C GLU A 283 7.17 32.33 -1.87
N CYS A 284 8.17 31.58 -1.34
CA CYS A 284 8.32 31.34 0.10
C CYS A 284 9.18 32.40 0.76
#